data_e7352cabbf76bdba3a5bbc0ac596bc44
#
_entry.id   e7352cabbf76bdba3a5bbc0ac596bc44
#
_cell.length_a   1.000
_cell.length_b   1.000
_cell.length_c   1.000
_cell.angle_alpha   90.00
_cell.angle_beta   90.00
_cell.angle_gamma   90.00
#
_symmetry.space_group_name_H-M   'P 1'
#
loop_
_entity.id
_entity.type
_entity.pdbx_description
1 polymer ?
#
loop_
_entity_poly.entity_id
_entity_poly.type
_entity_poly.pdbx_seq_one_letter_code
_entity_poly.pdbx_strand_id
1 'polypeptide(L)'
;MCTYNGASRHLAEQLDSLFAQTLMPMEIIVQDDCSTDNTMALLEQYANKAPEGVQMRIYRNATQMGINRNFFSAMRRATADLIAVCDQDDIWLPTKLEEQCQAIGNKMMCVCRSVPFTETGVEVRYDSRRPNCNLIRLLYASMMGHCQVLRRELLDVIPTEEECPVIYRRTCYDVMTATAAAALDSIVLLDRVLVRQRRYAEAATYVGVDAHRVRSADNALYMVGYGIRHYAEVKPWMNAHFAARRDFLLWVERKAQTAFVNASEPMPTTHNALFDDGLRLLRYETSRGIGAFFGLLRMYVRYRHRIFYTHEADPVALLRAVLHPLMQIYSYRYLVGRTYDN
;
A
#
# COMPACT_ATOMS: atom_id res chain seq x y z
N MET A 1 7.25 -10.61 7.28
CA MET A 1 7.66 -9.49 8.14
C MET A 1 9.01 -8.97 7.68
N CYS A 2 9.22 -7.65 7.70
CA CYS A 2 10.52 -7.06 7.45
C CYS A 2 10.98 -6.30 8.69
N THR A 3 12.29 -6.39 9.01
CA THR A 3 12.87 -5.75 10.20
C THR A 3 14.10 -4.91 9.85
N TYR A 4 14.26 -3.81 10.58
CA TYR A 4 15.45 -2.98 10.61
C TYR A 4 15.51 -2.23 11.94
N ASN A 5 16.48 -2.57 12.81
CA ASN A 5 16.67 -1.99 14.13
C ASN A 5 15.37 -1.95 14.97
N GLY A 6 14.66 -3.08 15.02
CA GLY A 6 13.33 -3.18 15.65
C GLY A 6 13.37 -3.55 17.13
N ALA A 7 14.43 -4.16 17.63
CA ALA A 7 14.50 -4.69 19.00
C ALA A 7 14.45 -3.60 20.08
N SER A 8 15.06 -2.45 19.80
CA SER A 8 15.03 -1.28 20.69
C SER A 8 13.70 -0.52 20.68
N ARG A 9 12.71 -1.01 19.92
CA ARG A 9 11.44 -0.32 19.69
C ARG A 9 10.25 -1.25 20.03
N HIS A 10 9.54 -1.77 19.05
CA HIS A 10 8.22 -2.38 19.22
C HIS A 10 8.12 -3.80 18.65
N LEU A 11 9.23 -4.39 18.21
CA LEU A 11 9.24 -5.71 17.55
C LEU A 11 8.67 -6.82 18.44
N ALA A 12 8.94 -6.77 19.75
CA ALA A 12 8.40 -7.75 20.69
C ALA A 12 6.87 -7.73 20.73
N GLU A 13 6.24 -6.53 20.84
CA GLU A 13 4.80 -6.37 20.85
C GLU A 13 4.15 -6.85 19.54
N GLN A 14 4.81 -6.58 18.41
CA GLN A 14 4.33 -7.06 17.12
C GLN A 14 4.38 -8.58 17.05
N LEU A 15 5.49 -9.23 17.47
CA LEU A 15 5.64 -10.68 17.48
C LEU A 15 4.63 -11.34 18.44
N ASP A 16 4.42 -10.76 19.63
CA ASP A 16 3.39 -11.23 20.57
C ASP A 16 1.99 -11.19 19.92
N SER A 17 1.68 -10.14 19.15
CA SER A 17 0.41 -10.03 18.45
C SER A 17 0.22 -11.07 17.33
N LEU A 18 1.32 -11.53 16.71
CA LEU A 18 1.28 -12.64 15.75
C LEU A 18 1.01 -13.98 16.45
N PHE A 19 1.62 -14.21 17.61
CA PHE A 19 1.42 -15.43 18.41
C PHE A 19 0.06 -15.47 19.15
N ALA A 20 -0.66 -14.34 19.17
CA ALA A 20 -1.99 -14.22 19.74
C ALA A 20 -3.12 -14.34 18.70
N GLN A 21 -2.83 -14.70 17.45
CA GLN A 21 -3.86 -14.83 16.41
C GLN A 21 -4.76 -16.04 16.66
N THR A 22 -6.08 -15.91 16.43
CA THR A 22 -7.05 -17.01 16.50
C THR A 22 -6.83 -18.05 15.40
N LEU A 23 -6.44 -17.59 14.21
CA LEU A 23 -5.92 -18.41 13.12
C LEU A 23 -4.40 -18.27 13.09
N MET A 24 -3.68 -19.30 13.57
CA MET A 24 -2.22 -19.29 13.58
C MET A 24 -1.64 -19.32 12.17
N PRO A 25 -0.61 -18.51 11.86
CA PRO A 25 0.10 -18.63 10.59
C PRO A 25 0.90 -19.94 10.58
N MET A 26 0.94 -20.64 9.44
CA MET A 26 1.78 -21.84 9.28
C MET A 26 3.28 -21.47 9.34
N GLU A 27 3.62 -20.31 8.82
CA GLU A 27 4.99 -19.81 8.78
C GLU A 27 5.06 -18.29 9.03
N ILE A 28 6.14 -17.87 9.64
CA ILE A 28 6.51 -16.46 9.77
C ILE A 28 7.87 -16.27 9.11
N ILE A 29 7.86 -15.63 7.94
CA ILE A 29 9.10 -15.28 7.21
C ILE A 29 9.53 -13.90 7.67
N VAL A 30 10.71 -13.84 8.28
CA VAL A 30 11.33 -12.57 8.68
C VAL A 30 12.52 -12.29 7.78
N GLN A 31 12.56 -11.10 7.18
CA GLN A 31 13.70 -10.62 6.40
C GLN A 31 14.28 -9.38 7.09
N ASP A 32 15.47 -9.52 7.64
CA ASP A 32 16.18 -8.45 8.33
C ASP A 32 17.09 -7.68 7.37
N ASP A 33 16.98 -6.36 7.38
CA ASP A 33 17.72 -5.46 6.48
C ASP A 33 19.02 -4.93 7.13
N CYS A 34 19.87 -5.83 7.62
CA CYS A 34 21.15 -5.52 8.26
C CYS A 34 21.03 -4.75 9.58
N SER A 35 20.12 -5.16 10.47
CA SER A 35 20.01 -4.57 11.81
C SER A 35 21.35 -4.61 12.57
N THR A 36 21.63 -3.53 13.27
CA THR A 36 22.86 -3.35 14.07
C THR A 36 22.60 -3.39 15.58
N ASP A 37 21.33 -3.42 15.98
CA ASP A 37 20.87 -3.58 17.36
C ASP A 37 20.62 -5.06 17.71
N ASN A 38 19.94 -5.33 18.80
CA ASN A 38 19.62 -6.70 19.26
C ASN A 38 18.47 -7.37 18.48
N THR A 39 18.07 -6.85 17.32
CA THR A 39 16.94 -7.40 16.53
C THR A 39 17.11 -8.88 16.22
N MET A 40 18.28 -9.31 15.75
CA MET A 40 18.53 -10.71 15.44
C MET A 40 18.41 -11.63 16.66
N ALA A 41 18.99 -11.23 17.79
CA ALA A 41 18.90 -12.01 19.03
C ALA A 41 17.45 -12.12 19.54
N LEU A 42 16.65 -11.05 19.42
CA LEU A 42 15.24 -11.06 19.77
C LEU A 42 14.45 -11.99 18.84
N LEU A 43 14.67 -11.93 17.54
CA LEU A 43 14.04 -12.81 16.56
C LEU A 43 14.34 -14.29 16.83
N GLU A 44 15.57 -14.64 17.16
CA GLU A 44 15.98 -16.01 17.52
C GLU A 44 15.27 -16.49 18.80
N GLN A 45 15.14 -15.62 19.81
CA GLN A 45 14.37 -15.94 21.03
C GLN A 45 12.90 -16.24 20.71
N TYR A 46 12.27 -15.46 19.82
CA TYR A 46 10.88 -15.71 19.40
C TYR A 46 10.75 -16.96 18.54
N ALA A 47 11.71 -17.26 17.66
CA ALA A 47 11.70 -18.49 16.89
C ALA A 47 11.73 -19.72 17.80
N ASN A 48 12.51 -19.69 18.89
CA ASN A 48 12.56 -20.77 19.88
C ASN A 48 11.28 -20.89 20.75
N LYS A 49 10.46 -19.84 20.80
CA LYS A 49 9.19 -19.79 21.53
C LYS A 49 7.97 -19.86 20.62
N ALA A 50 8.17 -20.08 19.31
CA ALA A 50 7.06 -20.15 18.37
C ALA A 50 6.03 -21.19 18.79
N PRO A 51 4.72 -20.89 18.69
CA PRO A 51 3.67 -21.85 18.99
C PRO A 51 3.82 -23.12 18.16
N GLU A 52 3.31 -24.24 18.69
CA GLU A 52 3.30 -25.51 17.97
C GLU A 52 2.65 -25.38 16.59
N GLY A 53 3.31 -25.89 15.56
CA GLY A 53 2.86 -25.79 14.17
C GLY A 53 3.25 -24.53 13.43
N VAL A 54 3.84 -23.53 14.10
CA VAL A 54 4.31 -22.29 13.48
C VAL A 54 5.81 -22.39 13.16
N GLN A 55 6.18 -22.27 11.89
CA GLN A 55 7.58 -22.23 11.46
C GLN A 55 8.05 -20.77 11.33
N MET A 56 8.90 -20.30 12.22
CA MET A 56 9.55 -18.99 12.08
C MET A 56 10.91 -19.14 11.41
N ARG A 57 11.05 -18.54 10.21
CA ARG A 57 12.28 -18.57 9.40
C ARG A 57 12.84 -17.16 9.27
N ILE A 58 14.07 -16.97 9.74
CA ILE A 58 14.73 -15.68 9.81
C ILE A 58 15.82 -15.64 8.76
N TYR A 59 15.81 -14.59 7.95
CA TYR A 59 16.81 -14.32 6.92
C TYR A 59 17.40 -12.94 7.16
N ARG A 60 18.70 -12.80 7.00
CA ARG A 60 19.41 -11.52 7.09
C ARG A 60 20.03 -11.17 5.76
N ASN A 61 19.87 -9.94 5.31
CA ASN A 61 20.51 -9.43 4.10
C ASN A 61 22.03 -9.29 4.33
N ALA A 62 22.83 -9.48 3.29
CA ALA A 62 24.27 -9.25 3.36
C ALA A 62 24.61 -7.75 3.37
N THR A 63 23.76 -6.94 2.74
CA THR A 63 23.82 -5.48 2.72
C THR A 63 22.41 -4.93 2.85
N GLN A 64 22.26 -3.70 3.29
CA GLN A 64 20.96 -3.04 3.37
C GLN A 64 20.35 -2.91 1.97
N MET A 65 19.16 -3.46 1.79
CA MET A 65 18.48 -3.55 0.49
C MET A 65 17.37 -2.49 0.31
N GLY A 66 16.91 -1.90 1.40
CA GLY A 66 15.79 -0.97 1.41
C GLY A 66 14.42 -1.65 1.39
N ILE A 67 13.39 -0.86 1.59
CA ILE A 67 12.03 -1.33 1.90
C ILE A 67 11.49 -2.28 0.82
N ASN A 68 11.51 -1.87 -0.44
CA ASN A 68 10.89 -2.64 -1.52
C ASN A 68 11.52 -4.02 -1.71
N ARG A 69 12.85 -4.06 -1.80
CA ARG A 69 13.58 -5.32 -2.01
C ARG A 69 13.40 -6.25 -0.81
N ASN A 70 13.43 -5.68 0.39
CA ASN A 70 13.30 -6.44 1.63
C ASN A 70 11.91 -7.11 1.71
N PHE A 71 10.82 -6.37 1.48
CA PHE A 71 9.47 -6.92 1.49
C PHE A 71 9.23 -7.94 0.37
N PHE A 72 9.63 -7.66 -0.87
CA PHE A 72 9.49 -8.63 -1.95
C PHE A 72 10.33 -9.88 -1.74
N SER A 73 11.55 -9.75 -1.18
CA SER A 73 12.35 -10.90 -0.80
C SER A 73 11.64 -11.79 0.22
N ALA A 74 11.08 -11.19 1.29
CA ALA A 74 10.31 -11.91 2.29
C ALA A 74 9.10 -12.62 1.68
N MET A 75 8.29 -11.91 0.89
CA MET A 75 7.07 -12.43 0.28
C MET A 75 7.37 -13.60 -0.68
N ARG A 76 8.42 -13.50 -1.50
CA ARG A 76 8.81 -14.56 -2.43
C ARG A 76 9.38 -15.81 -1.75
N ARG A 77 9.82 -15.71 -0.48
CA ARG A 77 10.24 -16.86 0.34
C ARG A 77 9.07 -17.60 0.97
N ALA A 78 7.90 -17.00 1.02
CA ALA A 78 6.70 -17.63 1.56
C ALA A 78 6.27 -18.80 0.68
N THR A 79 5.85 -19.88 1.33
CA THR A 79 5.43 -21.12 0.66
C THR A 79 3.92 -21.34 0.73
N ALA A 80 3.24 -20.71 1.69
CA ALA A 80 1.79 -20.76 1.83
C ALA A 80 1.07 -20.00 0.68
N ASP A 81 -0.19 -20.36 0.42
CA ASP A 81 -1.01 -19.75 -0.63
C ASP A 81 -1.39 -18.31 -0.31
N LEU A 82 -1.54 -17.98 0.97
CA LEU A 82 -1.89 -16.64 1.44
C LEU A 82 -0.70 -16.03 2.20
N ILE A 83 -0.41 -14.79 1.89
CA ILE A 83 0.66 -14.01 2.52
C ILE A 83 0.03 -12.81 3.22
N ALA A 84 0.21 -12.71 4.54
CA ALA A 84 -0.12 -11.53 5.32
C ALA A 84 1.12 -10.65 5.47
N VAL A 85 1.05 -9.41 5.00
CA VAL A 85 2.17 -8.47 5.06
C VAL A 85 2.23 -7.85 6.44
N CYS A 86 3.43 -7.82 7.05
CA CYS A 86 3.62 -7.42 8.43
C CYS A 86 4.79 -6.45 8.56
N ASP A 87 4.53 -5.27 9.12
CA ASP A 87 5.55 -4.34 9.59
C ASP A 87 6.10 -4.80 10.95
N GLN A 88 7.15 -4.18 11.47
CA GLN A 88 7.82 -4.65 12.71
C GLN A 88 7.29 -4.00 14.00
N ASP A 89 6.37 -3.03 13.91
CA ASP A 89 6.12 -2.04 14.95
C ASP A 89 4.64 -1.75 15.21
N ASP A 90 3.73 -2.52 14.58
CA ASP A 90 2.29 -2.42 14.77
C ASP A 90 1.77 -3.42 15.83
N ILE A 91 0.45 -3.48 16.01
CA ILE A 91 -0.21 -4.51 16.80
C ILE A 91 -1.38 -5.06 15.98
N TRP A 92 -1.37 -6.35 15.69
CA TRP A 92 -2.49 -7.02 15.06
C TRP A 92 -3.55 -7.43 16.07
N LEU A 93 -4.82 -7.20 15.76
CA LEU A 93 -5.92 -7.72 16.58
C LEU A 93 -6.03 -9.25 16.40
N PRO A 94 -6.46 -9.99 17.43
CA PRO A 94 -6.40 -11.46 17.43
C PRO A 94 -7.11 -12.13 16.26
N THR A 95 -8.18 -11.55 15.73
CA THR A 95 -8.98 -12.14 14.64
C THR A 95 -8.54 -11.73 13.24
N LYS A 96 -7.41 -10.99 13.10
CA LYS A 96 -7.00 -10.41 11.82
C LYS A 96 -6.82 -11.46 10.73
N LEU A 97 -6.04 -12.51 10.99
CA LEU A 97 -5.77 -13.54 9.99
C LEU A 97 -7.04 -14.32 9.66
N GLU A 98 -7.82 -14.71 10.65
CA GLU A 98 -9.07 -15.45 10.47
C GLU A 98 -10.05 -14.66 9.60
N GLU A 99 -10.37 -13.40 9.97
CA GLU A 99 -11.34 -12.58 9.25
C GLU A 99 -10.88 -12.27 7.81
N GLN A 100 -9.59 -11.97 7.59
CA GLN A 100 -9.10 -11.66 6.24
C GLN A 100 -8.98 -12.89 5.35
N CYS A 101 -8.58 -14.05 5.90
CA CYS A 101 -8.54 -15.32 5.15
C CYS A 101 -9.94 -15.78 4.74
N GLN A 102 -10.96 -15.53 5.57
CA GLN A 102 -12.36 -15.79 5.20
C GLN A 102 -12.86 -14.80 4.14
N ALA A 103 -12.56 -13.50 4.30
CA ALA A 103 -13.08 -12.44 3.44
C ALA A 103 -12.44 -12.40 2.04
N ILE A 104 -11.23 -12.93 1.88
CA ILE A 104 -10.52 -12.90 0.58
C ILE A 104 -11.25 -13.71 -0.49
N GLY A 105 -11.93 -14.82 -0.14
CA GLY A 105 -12.63 -15.69 -1.08
C GLY A 105 -11.74 -16.08 -2.25
N ASN A 106 -12.20 -15.87 -3.47
CA ASN A 106 -11.44 -16.08 -4.71
C ASN A 106 -10.67 -14.86 -5.21
N LYS A 107 -10.62 -13.78 -4.42
CA LYS A 107 -9.88 -12.56 -4.79
C LYS A 107 -8.37 -12.73 -4.54
N MET A 108 -7.57 -11.95 -5.26
CA MET A 108 -6.11 -11.93 -5.10
C MET A 108 -5.64 -11.19 -3.85
N MET A 109 -6.46 -10.29 -3.32
CA MET A 109 -6.10 -9.51 -2.13
C MET A 109 -7.32 -9.15 -1.29
N CYS A 110 -7.17 -9.27 0.03
CA CYS A 110 -8.04 -8.68 1.03
C CYS A 110 -7.27 -7.61 1.81
N VAL A 111 -7.86 -6.43 1.96
CA VAL A 111 -7.32 -5.36 2.81
C VAL A 111 -8.28 -5.07 3.96
N CYS A 112 -7.75 -4.89 5.16
CA CYS A 112 -8.51 -4.44 6.32
C CYS A 112 -8.27 -2.95 6.58
N ARG A 113 -8.74 -2.43 7.71
CA ARG A 113 -8.44 -1.08 8.18
C ARG A 113 -7.48 -1.12 9.36
N SER A 114 -6.75 -0.02 9.55
CA SER A 114 -5.95 0.23 10.74
C SER A 114 -6.37 1.52 11.43
N VAL A 115 -6.10 1.60 12.73
CA VAL A 115 -6.26 2.81 13.55
C VAL A 115 -4.89 3.24 14.06
N PRO A 116 -4.50 4.52 13.84
CA PRO A 116 -3.23 5.01 14.33
C PRO A 116 -3.28 5.27 15.85
N PHE A 117 -2.16 4.97 16.54
CA PHE A 117 -1.97 5.28 17.94
C PHE A 117 -0.54 5.75 18.21
N THR A 118 -0.34 6.50 19.28
CA THR A 118 0.97 7.00 19.71
C THR A 118 1.71 5.94 20.54
N GLU A 119 3.01 6.15 20.79
CA GLU A 119 3.80 5.30 21.70
C GLU A 119 3.22 5.24 23.13
N THR A 120 2.50 6.27 23.55
CA THR A 120 1.79 6.30 24.84
C THR A 120 0.45 5.56 24.82
N GLY A 121 0.10 4.90 23.69
CA GLY A 121 -1.14 4.13 23.55
C GLY A 121 -2.39 4.96 23.20
N VAL A 122 -2.25 6.28 23.08
CA VAL A 122 -3.38 7.17 22.75
C VAL A 122 -3.72 7.06 21.26
N GLU A 123 -5.00 6.82 20.95
CA GLU A 123 -5.46 6.82 19.56
C GLU A 123 -5.36 8.21 18.95
N VAL A 124 -4.82 8.26 17.73
CA VAL A 124 -4.71 9.48 16.94
C VAL A 124 -5.96 9.64 16.10
N ARG A 125 -6.49 10.86 16.02
CA ARG A 125 -7.64 11.17 15.16
C ARG A 125 -7.28 10.84 13.70
N TYR A 126 -8.10 10.05 13.04
CA TYR A 126 -7.94 9.63 11.65
C TYR A 126 -9.26 9.77 10.87
N ASP A 127 -9.15 9.68 9.55
CA ASP A 127 -10.33 9.68 8.66
C ASP A 127 -11.00 8.29 8.71
N SER A 128 -12.12 8.20 9.40
CA SER A 128 -12.89 6.96 9.57
C SER A 128 -13.82 6.65 8.40
N ARG A 129 -13.95 7.55 7.40
CA ARG A 129 -14.80 7.29 6.22
C ARG A 129 -14.29 6.07 5.46
N ARG A 130 -15.23 5.26 4.96
CA ARG A 130 -14.89 4.09 4.15
C ARG A 130 -14.29 4.52 2.81
N PRO A 131 -13.01 4.20 2.52
CA PRO A 131 -12.43 4.50 1.21
C PRO A 131 -13.01 3.57 0.15
N ASN A 132 -13.00 4.01 -1.10
CA ASN A 132 -13.17 3.10 -2.23
C ASN A 132 -11.98 2.14 -2.34
N CYS A 133 -12.23 0.93 -2.84
CA CYS A 133 -11.21 -0.07 -3.08
C CYS A 133 -11.33 -0.57 -4.53
N ASN A 134 -10.79 0.18 -5.46
CA ASN A 134 -10.80 -0.12 -6.90
C ASN A 134 -9.59 0.51 -7.59
N LEU A 135 -9.30 0.13 -8.83
CA LEU A 135 -8.13 0.61 -9.56
C LEU A 135 -8.07 2.15 -9.64
N ILE A 136 -9.17 2.82 -9.95
CA ILE A 136 -9.17 4.29 -10.08
C ILE A 136 -8.74 4.97 -8.78
N ARG A 137 -9.20 4.49 -7.63
CA ARG A 137 -8.75 4.97 -6.32
C ARG A 137 -7.27 4.70 -6.10
N LEU A 138 -6.82 3.48 -6.41
CA LEU A 138 -5.45 3.04 -6.11
C LEU A 138 -4.38 3.61 -7.04
N LEU A 139 -4.79 4.30 -8.11
CA LEU A 139 -3.87 5.17 -8.86
C LEU A 139 -3.43 6.40 -8.06
N TYR A 140 -4.19 6.81 -7.05
CA TYR A 140 -3.96 8.05 -6.29
C TYR A 140 -3.76 7.83 -4.79
N ALA A 141 -3.99 6.63 -4.29
CA ALA A 141 -3.87 6.29 -2.88
C ALA A 141 -3.24 4.92 -2.70
N SER A 142 -2.75 4.63 -1.52
CA SER A 142 -2.27 3.31 -1.13
C SER A 142 -3.27 2.61 -0.22
N MET A 143 -3.14 1.28 -0.15
CA MET A 143 -3.61 0.45 0.96
C MET A 143 -2.37 -0.03 1.69
N MET A 144 -2.24 0.36 2.97
CA MET A 144 -1.04 0.12 3.77
C MET A 144 -0.67 -1.37 3.81
N GLY A 145 0.62 -1.68 3.76
CA GLY A 145 1.14 -3.04 3.71
C GLY A 145 0.61 -3.92 4.83
N HIS A 146 0.68 -3.46 6.09
CA HIS A 146 0.19 -4.19 7.26
C HIS A 146 -1.32 -4.51 7.25
N CYS A 147 -2.08 -3.88 6.35
CA CYS A 147 -3.50 -4.19 6.14
C CYS A 147 -3.74 -5.28 5.09
N GLN A 148 -2.71 -5.71 4.36
CA GLN A 148 -2.84 -6.59 3.20
C GLN A 148 -2.69 -8.08 3.58
N VAL A 149 -3.62 -8.88 3.08
CA VAL A 149 -3.46 -10.34 2.88
C VAL A 149 -3.64 -10.60 1.39
N LEU A 150 -2.68 -11.26 0.77
CA LEU A 150 -2.68 -11.50 -0.67
C LEU A 150 -2.42 -12.97 -1.01
N ARG A 151 -2.90 -13.43 -2.16
CA ARG A 151 -2.51 -14.72 -2.72
C ARG A 151 -1.09 -14.62 -3.26
N ARG A 152 -0.29 -15.63 -2.98
CA ARG A 152 1.11 -15.71 -3.43
C ARG A 152 1.24 -15.55 -4.94
N GLU A 153 0.29 -16.08 -5.71
CA GLU A 153 0.21 -15.96 -7.17
C GLU A 153 0.14 -14.51 -7.68
N LEU A 154 -0.31 -13.56 -6.85
CA LEU A 154 -0.27 -12.13 -7.21
C LEU A 154 1.15 -11.65 -7.49
N LEU A 155 2.17 -12.27 -6.87
CA LEU A 155 3.57 -11.90 -7.07
C LEU A 155 4.07 -12.24 -8.48
N ASP A 156 3.41 -13.15 -9.18
CA ASP A 156 3.80 -13.59 -10.53
C ASP A 156 3.50 -12.51 -11.59
N VAL A 157 2.55 -11.61 -11.30
CA VAL A 157 2.23 -10.48 -12.18
C VAL A 157 2.95 -9.18 -11.80
N ILE A 158 3.68 -9.17 -10.69
CA ILE A 158 4.46 -7.99 -10.26
C ILE A 158 5.89 -8.14 -10.77
N PRO A 159 6.40 -7.15 -11.54
CA PRO A 159 7.76 -7.21 -12.08
C PRO A 159 8.79 -7.29 -10.95
N THR A 160 9.91 -7.93 -11.22
CA THR A 160 11.12 -7.78 -10.41
C THR A 160 11.72 -6.40 -10.64
N GLU A 161 12.63 -5.98 -9.78
CA GLU A 161 13.33 -4.72 -9.98
C GLU A 161 14.17 -4.69 -11.26
N GLU A 162 14.77 -5.82 -11.62
CA GLU A 162 15.54 -5.97 -12.87
C GLU A 162 14.65 -5.79 -14.11
N GLU A 163 13.42 -6.27 -14.05
CA GLU A 163 12.44 -6.16 -15.14
C GLU A 163 11.85 -4.75 -15.24
N CYS A 164 11.68 -4.02 -14.12
CA CYS A 164 11.10 -2.68 -14.09
C CYS A 164 11.70 -1.80 -12.98
N PRO A 165 12.98 -1.38 -13.07
CA PRO A 165 13.66 -0.65 -12.00
C PRO A 165 13.00 0.69 -11.68
N VAL A 166 12.35 1.33 -12.64
CA VAL A 166 11.74 2.66 -12.44
C VAL A 166 10.60 2.63 -11.44
N ILE A 167 9.79 1.54 -11.40
CA ILE A 167 8.67 1.45 -10.44
C ILE A 167 9.20 1.27 -9.02
N TYR A 168 10.26 0.50 -8.81
CA TYR A 168 10.87 0.29 -7.50
C TYR A 168 11.41 1.59 -6.91
N ARG A 169 11.93 2.50 -7.73
CA ARG A 169 12.42 3.83 -7.31
C ARG A 169 11.31 4.83 -7.02
N ARG A 170 10.14 4.65 -7.60
CA ARG A 170 9.05 5.64 -7.58
C ARG A 170 7.86 5.25 -6.74
N THR A 171 7.78 4.01 -6.27
CA THR A 171 6.58 3.48 -5.62
C THR A 171 6.98 2.46 -4.55
N CYS A 172 6.23 2.41 -3.47
CA CYS A 172 6.41 1.43 -2.40
C CYS A 172 5.76 0.07 -2.76
N TYR A 173 6.26 -1.01 -2.17
CA TYR A 173 5.77 -2.37 -2.40
C TYR A 173 4.26 -2.53 -2.17
N ASP A 174 3.72 -1.87 -1.14
CA ASP A 174 2.30 -1.94 -0.77
C ASP A 174 1.38 -1.29 -1.81
N VAL A 175 1.87 -0.26 -2.49
CA VAL A 175 1.20 0.36 -3.63
C VAL A 175 1.25 -0.56 -4.84
N MET A 176 2.38 -1.22 -5.10
CA MET A 176 2.54 -2.15 -6.23
C MET A 176 1.59 -3.35 -6.07
N THR A 177 1.57 -3.98 -4.90
CA THR A 177 0.69 -5.14 -4.62
C THR A 177 -0.79 -4.78 -4.73
N ALA A 178 -1.21 -3.67 -4.10
CA ALA A 178 -2.61 -3.23 -4.14
C ALA A 178 -3.04 -2.80 -5.56
N THR A 179 -2.16 -2.10 -6.30
CA THR A 179 -2.45 -1.68 -7.67
C THR A 179 -2.54 -2.88 -8.62
N ALA A 180 -1.68 -3.90 -8.47
CA ALA A 180 -1.75 -5.13 -9.25
C ALA A 180 -3.07 -5.89 -9.00
N ALA A 181 -3.45 -6.10 -7.74
CA ALA A 181 -4.71 -6.74 -7.40
C ALA A 181 -5.93 -5.99 -7.93
N ALA A 182 -5.90 -4.65 -7.88
CA ALA A 182 -6.99 -3.81 -8.40
C ALA A 182 -7.02 -3.77 -9.94
N ALA A 183 -5.88 -3.86 -10.61
CA ALA A 183 -5.81 -3.98 -12.07
C ALA A 183 -6.49 -5.26 -12.57
N LEU A 184 -6.41 -6.33 -11.78
CA LEU A 184 -7.10 -7.60 -12.01
C LEU A 184 -8.55 -7.62 -11.54
N ASP A 185 -9.10 -6.50 -11.06
CA ASP A 185 -10.42 -6.41 -10.39
C ASP A 185 -10.57 -7.45 -9.26
N SER A 186 -9.47 -7.74 -8.57
CA SER A 186 -9.36 -8.84 -7.63
C SER A 186 -8.89 -8.39 -6.24
N ILE A 187 -9.45 -7.29 -5.75
CA ILE A 187 -9.20 -6.74 -4.41
C ILE A 187 -10.52 -6.56 -3.65
N VAL A 188 -10.55 -6.89 -2.38
CA VAL A 188 -11.70 -6.68 -1.49
C VAL A 188 -11.30 -5.89 -0.25
N LEU A 189 -12.15 -4.96 0.17
CA LEU A 189 -12.02 -4.23 1.43
C LEU A 189 -12.91 -4.86 2.49
N LEU A 190 -12.30 -5.47 3.48
CA LEU A 190 -12.94 -5.83 4.74
C LEU A 190 -12.99 -4.58 5.63
N ASP A 191 -14.17 -4.00 5.79
CA ASP A 191 -14.38 -2.73 6.54
C ASP A 191 -14.34 -2.97 8.05
N ARG A 192 -13.25 -3.54 8.52
CA ARG A 192 -12.94 -3.88 9.92
C ARG A 192 -11.58 -3.32 10.30
N VAL A 193 -11.48 -2.70 11.46
CA VAL A 193 -10.19 -2.33 12.05
C VAL A 193 -9.59 -3.59 12.68
N LEU A 194 -8.48 -4.06 12.10
CA LEU A 194 -7.80 -5.28 12.54
C LEU A 194 -6.31 -5.05 12.84
N VAL A 195 -5.85 -3.82 12.67
CA VAL A 195 -4.49 -3.40 13.01
C VAL A 195 -4.51 -2.09 13.78
N ARG A 196 -3.74 -2.00 14.85
CA ARG A 196 -3.35 -0.76 15.48
C ARG A 196 -2.00 -0.34 14.93
N GLN A 197 -1.97 0.76 14.18
CA GLN A 197 -0.77 1.28 13.54
C GLN A 197 -0.04 2.24 14.47
N ARG A 198 1.20 1.93 14.83
CA ARG A 198 2.00 2.79 15.69
C ARG A 198 2.52 4.01 14.94
N ARG A 199 2.49 5.16 15.61
CA ARG A 199 3.02 6.44 15.09
C ARG A 199 4.07 6.99 16.04
N TYR A 200 5.31 7.07 15.56
CA TYR A 200 6.46 7.62 16.28
C TYR A 200 7.39 8.34 15.30
N ALA A 201 8.25 9.24 15.80
CA ALA A 201 9.01 10.18 14.97
C ALA A 201 9.98 9.52 13.98
N GLU A 202 10.54 8.38 14.37
CA GLU A 202 11.52 7.64 13.56
C GLU A 202 10.90 6.61 12.60
N ALA A 203 9.57 6.50 12.57
CA ALA A 203 8.91 5.61 11.62
C ALA A 203 9.17 6.07 10.18
N ALA A 204 9.47 5.13 9.28
CA ALA A 204 9.82 5.41 7.88
C ALA A 204 8.75 6.25 7.14
N THR A 205 7.48 6.15 7.54
CA THR A 205 6.34 6.87 6.96
C THR A 205 5.77 7.96 7.86
N TYR A 206 6.54 8.38 8.88
CA TYR A 206 6.06 9.38 9.83
C TYR A 206 5.79 10.73 9.13
N VAL A 207 4.56 11.17 9.21
CA VAL A 207 4.16 12.55 8.91
C VAL A 207 3.70 13.15 10.23
N GLY A 208 4.34 14.23 10.68
CA GLY A 208 4.13 14.82 12.00
C GLY A 208 2.65 14.96 12.39
N VAL A 209 2.33 14.62 13.63
CA VAL A 209 0.95 14.58 14.16
C VAL A 209 0.23 15.93 14.06
N ASP A 210 0.97 17.02 14.04
CA ASP A 210 0.44 18.39 13.95
C ASP A 210 -0.21 18.72 12.59
N ALA A 211 0.07 17.94 11.55
CA ALA A 211 -0.54 18.12 10.23
C ALA A 211 -2.06 17.79 10.23
N HIS A 212 -2.61 17.20 11.30
CA HIS A 212 -4.00 16.76 11.36
C HIS A 212 -4.92 17.69 12.18
N ARG A 213 -4.42 18.78 12.73
CA ARG A 213 -5.23 19.73 13.55
C ARG A 213 -6.09 20.69 12.74
N VAL A 214 -5.90 20.78 11.42
CA VAL A 214 -6.65 21.70 10.57
C VAL A 214 -8.03 21.11 10.23
N ARG A 215 -9.10 21.90 10.32
CA ARG A 215 -10.46 21.52 9.95
C ARG A 215 -10.51 21.06 8.48
N SER A 216 -11.40 20.14 8.11
CA SER A 216 -11.45 19.57 6.77
C SER A 216 -11.55 20.61 5.63
N ALA A 217 -12.30 21.69 5.83
CA ALA A 217 -12.43 22.79 4.87
C ALA A 217 -11.16 23.64 4.79
N ASP A 218 -10.53 23.92 5.93
CA ASP A 218 -9.27 24.67 5.99
C ASP A 218 -8.15 23.87 5.32
N ASN A 219 -8.15 22.54 5.47
CA ASN A 219 -7.23 21.66 4.77
C ASN A 219 -7.40 21.74 3.25
N ALA A 220 -8.63 21.73 2.73
CA ALA A 220 -8.87 21.80 1.29
C ALA A 220 -8.39 23.13 0.70
N LEU A 221 -8.70 24.26 1.35
CA LEU A 221 -8.23 25.58 0.92
C LEU A 221 -6.70 25.70 1.00
N TYR A 222 -6.10 25.17 2.07
CA TYR A 222 -4.65 25.12 2.22
C TYR A 222 -4.01 24.29 1.11
N MET A 223 -4.52 23.09 0.83
CA MET A 223 -4.01 22.19 -0.22
C MET A 223 -4.11 22.83 -1.61
N VAL A 224 -5.21 23.51 -1.92
CA VAL A 224 -5.40 24.23 -3.19
C VAL A 224 -4.40 25.40 -3.28
N GLY A 225 -4.28 26.21 -2.23
CA GLY A 225 -3.33 27.32 -2.19
C GLY A 225 -1.87 26.86 -2.31
N TYR A 226 -1.52 25.75 -1.68
CA TYR A 226 -0.24 25.09 -1.84
C TYR A 226 -0.05 24.64 -3.30
N GLY A 227 -1.07 23.96 -3.85
CA GLY A 227 -1.05 23.46 -5.21
C GLY A 227 -0.80 24.55 -6.25
N ILE A 228 -1.42 25.71 -6.12
CA ILE A 228 -1.18 26.85 -7.00
C ILE A 228 0.27 27.35 -6.90
N ARG A 229 0.79 27.49 -5.68
CA ARG A 229 2.15 28.03 -5.44
C ARG A 229 3.26 27.09 -5.88
N HIS A 230 3.10 25.80 -5.68
CA HIS A 230 4.16 24.78 -5.89
C HIS A 230 3.92 23.88 -7.10
N TYR A 231 3.00 24.25 -8.00
CA TYR A 231 2.67 23.43 -9.17
C TYR A 231 3.89 23.12 -10.03
N ALA A 232 4.68 24.13 -10.38
CA ALA A 232 5.85 23.97 -11.25
C ALA A 232 6.96 23.11 -10.62
N GLU A 233 7.08 23.14 -9.29
CA GLU A 233 8.06 22.35 -8.53
C GLU A 233 7.67 20.87 -8.45
N VAL A 234 6.43 20.58 -8.06
CA VAL A 234 5.96 19.23 -7.74
C VAL A 234 5.49 18.45 -8.97
N LYS A 235 4.87 19.13 -9.95
CA LYS A 235 4.24 18.46 -11.11
C LYS A 235 5.21 17.59 -11.93
N PRO A 236 6.47 17.94 -12.16
CA PRO A 236 7.42 17.08 -12.86
C PRO A 236 7.64 15.74 -12.15
N TRP A 237 7.73 15.73 -10.82
CA TRP A 237 7.87 14.52 -10.01
C TRP A 237 6.62 13.64 -10.04
N MET A 238 5.44 14.27 -9.97
CA MET A 238 4.17 13.57 -10.16
C MET A 238 4.06 12.93 -11.55
N ASN A 239 4.45 13.63 -12.60
CA ASN A 239 4.44 13.10 -13.96
C ASN A 239 5.33 11.87 -14.08
N ALA A 240 6.55 11.92 -13.52
CA ALA A 240 7.44 10.77 -13.50
C ALA A 240 6.85 9.59 -12.70
N HIS A 241 6.22 9.87 -11.57
CA HIS A 241 5.54 8.87 -10.74
C HIS A 241 4.35 8.21 -11.50
N PHE A 242 3.49 9.01 -12.14
CA PHE A 242 2.36 8.48 -12.92
C PHE A 242 2.80 7.76 -14.20
N ALA A 243 3.90 8.18 -14.82
CA ALA A 243 4.48 7.43 -15.95
C ALA A 243 4.95 6.05 -15.50
N ALA A 244 5.66 5.96 -14.37
CA ALA A 244 6.08 4.68 -13.81
C ALA A 244 4.88 3.77 -13.46
N ARG A 245 3.79 4.34 -12.91
CA ARG A 245 2.55 3.58 -12.65
C ARG A 245 1.88 3.09 -13.92
N ARG A 246 1.87 3.89 -14.98
CA ARG A 246 1.33 3.45 -16.28
C ARG A 246 2.13 2.27 -16.82
N ASP A 247 3.45 2.38 -16.82
CA ASP A 247 4.34 1.32 -17.31
C ASP A 247 4.20 0.05 -16.45
N PHE A 248 4.00 0.20 -15.14
CA PHE A 248 3.67 -0.91 -14.23
C PHE A 248 2.33 -1.59 -14.59
N LEU A 249 1.25 -0.83 -14.87
CA LEU A 249 -0.02 -1.42 -15.28
C LEU A 249 0.11 -2.21 -16.59
N LEU A 250 0.83 -1.67 -17.57
CA LEU A 250 1.10 -2.38 -18.82
C LEU A 250 1.95 -3.64 -18.61
N TRP A 251 2.80 -3.64 -17.59
CA TRP A 251 3.53 -4.84 -17.18
C TRP A 251 2.60 -5.88 -16.55
N VAL A 252 1.77 -5.48 -15.60
CA VAL A 252 0.78 -6.36 -14.98
C VAL A 252 -0.13 -7.00 -16.03
N GLU A 253 -0.60 -6.23 -17.02
CA GLU A 253 -1.42 -6.75 -18.12
C GLU A 253 -0.70 -7.86 -18.89
N ARG A 254 0.53 -7.62 -19.33
CA ARG A 254 1.33 -8.62 -20.08
C ARG A 254 1.59 -9.88 -19.26
N LYS A 255 1.96 -9.72 -17.99
CA LYS A 255 2.24 -10.86 -17.10
C LYS A 255 0.96 -11.66 -16.79
N ALA A 256 -0.17 -11.01 -16.56
CA ALA A 256 -1.43 -11.70 -16.32
C ALA A 256 -1.86 -12.56 -17.50
N GLN A 257 -1.63 -12.09 -18.73
CA GLN A 257 -1.89 -12.87 -19.95
C GLN A 257 -1.06 -14.15 -20.05
N THR A 258 0.10 -14.21 -19.42
CA THR A 258 1.00 -15.37 -19.49
C THR A 258 0.98 -16.22 -18.23
N ALA A 259 0.92 -15.61 -17.07
CA ALA A 259 0.99 -16.31 -15.78
C ALA A 259 -0.21 -17.25 -15.56
N PHE A 260 -1.38 -16.88 -16.06
CA PHE A 260 -2.64 -17.59 -15.79
C PHE A 260 -3.15 -18.46 -16.93
N VAL A 261 -2.35 -18.65 -18.01
CA VAL A 261 -2.76 -19.44 -19.19
C VAL A 261 -3.09 -20.90 -18.84
N ASN A 262 -2.43 -21.47 -17.84
CA ASN A 262 -2.58 -22.87 -17.45
C ASN A 262 -3.36 -23.08 -16.12
N ALA A 263 -4.01 -22.03 -15.62
CA ALA A 263 -4.77 -22.14 -14.38
C ALA A 263 -6.02 -23.01 -14.62
N SER A 264 -6.29 -23.93 -13.70
CA SER A 264 -7.47 -24.83 -13.75
C SER A 264 -8.80 -24.11 -13.46
N GLU A 265 -8.75 -22.90 -12.92
CA GLU A 265 -9.90 -22.05 -12.64
C GLU A 265 -9.78 -20.72 -13.42
N PRO A 266 -10.91 -20.04 -13.73
CA PRO A 266 -10.88 -18.74 -14.39
C PRO A 266 -10.19 -17.71 -13.50
N MET A 267 -8.98 -17.32 -13.88
CA MET A 267 -8.17 -16.35 -13.17
C MET A 267 -8.61 -14.91 -13.53
N PRO A 268 -8.42 -13.97 -12.60
CA PRO A 268 -8.76 -12.56 -12.83
C PRO A 268 -7.95 -11.99 -14.00
N THR A 269 -8.59 -11.16 -14.80
CA THR A 269 -7.99 -10.53 -15.98
C THR A 269 -7.99 -9.00 -15.87
N THR A 270 -7.07 -8.36 -16.61
CA THR A 270 -7.04 -6.91 -16.76
C THR A 270 -8.08 -6.39 -17.77
N HIS A 271 -8.77 -7.26 -18.51
CA HIS A 271 -9.78 -6.86 -19.50
C HIS A 271 -11.06 -6.37 -18.83
N ASN A 272 -11.01 -5.17 -18.28
CA ASN A 272 -12.17 -4.50 -17.68
C ASN A 272 -12.11 -2.99 -17.94
N ALA A 273 -13.29 -2.35 -17.94
CA ALA A 273 -13.42 -0.93 -18.25
C ALA A 273 -12.64 0.00 -17.29
N LEU A 274 -12.42 -0.43 -16.03
CA LEU A 274 -11.62 0.35 -15.08
C LEU A 274 -10.12 0.33 -15.39
N PHE A 275 -9.62 -0.74 -15.99
CA PHE A 275 -8.23 -0.84 -16.42
C PHE A 275 -7.94 0.14 -17.57
N ASP A 276 -8.76 0.11 -18.62
CA ASP A 276 -8.64 1.02 -19.77
C ASP A 276 -8.75 2.48 -19.35
N ASP A 277 -9.72 2.79 -18.50
CA ASP A 277 -9.92 4.14 -17.99
C ASP A 277 -8.79 4.55 -17.02
N GLY A 278 -8.20 3.62 -16.28
CA GLY A 278 -6.99 3.82 -15.46
C GLY A 278 -5.79 4.21 -16.33
N LEU A 279 -5.53 3.49 -17.39
CA LEU A 279 -4.48 3.83 -18.36
C LEU A 279 -4.72 5.20 -19.02
N ARG A 280 -5.99 5.50 -19.35
CA ARG A 280 -6.39 6.81 -19.91
C ARG A 280 -6.15 7.94 -18.91
N LEU A 281 -6.51 7.76 -17.64
CA LEU A 281 -6.21 8.71 -16.57
C LEU A 281 -4.71 8.99 -16.45
N LEU A 282 -3.88 7.95 -16.36
CA LEU A 282 -2.43 8.10 -16.28
C LEU A 282 -1.84 8.77 -17.51
N ARG A 283 -2.42 8.54 -18.70
CA ARG A 283 -2.03 9.26 -19.93
C ARG A 283 -2.33 10.75 -19.78
N TYR A 284 -3.52 11.15 -19.31
CA TYR A 284 -3.86 12.55 -19.12
C TYR A 284 -2.99 13.21 -18.03
N GLU A 285 -2.68 12.49 -16.94
CA GLU A 285 -1.80 12.99 -15.86
C GLU A 285 -0.40 13.35 -16.37
N THR A 286 0.11 12.59 -17.34
CA THR A 286 1.46 12.75 -17.88
C THR A 286 1.51 13.63 -19.13
N SER A 287 0.36 13.95 -19.74
CA SER A 287 0.26 14.75 -20.94
C SER A 287 0.26 16.26 -20.62
N ARG A 288 0.68 17.06 -21.60
CA ARG A 288 0.67 18.54 -21.53
C ARG A 288 -0.43 19.08 -22.44
N GLY A 289 -0.91 20.27 -22.11
CA GLY A 289 -1.86 21.03 -22.92
C GLY A 289 -3.29 21.02 -22.42
N ILE A 290 -4.08 21.95 -22.96
CA ILE A 290 -5.45 22.23 -22.49
C ILE A 290 -6.38 21.01 -22.69
N GLY A 291 -6.26 20.30 -23.78
CA GLY A 291 -7.07 19.10 -24.06
C GLY A 291 -6.84 17.98 -23.03
N ALA A 292 -5.59 17.76 -22.61
CA ALA A 292 -5.29 16.78 -21.57
C ALA A 292 -5.88 17.19 -20.20
N PHE A 293 -5.82 18.47 -19.87
CA PHE A 293 -6.41 19.00 -18.63
C PHE A 293 -7.94 18.79 -18.59
N PHE A 294 -8.66 19.13 -19.63
CA PHE A 294 -10.11 18.91 -19.69
C PHE A 294 -10.45 17.41 -19.75
N GLY A 295 -9.65 16.60 -20.43
CA GLY A 295 -9.78 15.14 -20.41
C GLY A 295 -9.66 14.57 -19.00
N LEU A 296 -8.65 14.99 -18.25
CA LEU A 296 -8.42 14.62 -16.86
C LEU A 296 -9.58 15.06 -15.97
N LEU A 297 -10.01 16.31 -16.06
CA LEU A 297 -11.14 16.85 -15.28
C LEU A 297 -12.43 16.06 -15.56
N ARG A 298 -12.73 15.78 -16.82
CA ARG A 298 -13.88 14.93 -17.20
C ARG A 298 -13.82 13.56 -16.54
N MET A 299 -12.63 12.94 -16.51
CA MET A 299 -12.44 11.64 -15.87
C MET A 299 -12.65 11.72 -14.36
N TYR A 300 -12.15 12.75 -13.68
CA TYR A 300 -12.36 12.93 -12.25
C TYR A 300 -13.84 13.13 -11.92
N VAL A 301 -14.56 13.94 -12.70
CA VAL A 301 -16.00 14.14 -12.52
C VAL A 301 -16.77 12.84 -12.77
N ARG A 302 -16.42 12.08 -13.82
CA ARG A 302 -17.03 10.76 -14.10
C ARG A 302 -16.83 9.77 -12.94
N TYR A 303 -15.64 9.75 -12.36
CA TYR A 303 -15.26 8.79 -11.30
C TYR A 303 -15.30 9.39 -9.90
N ARG A 304 -15.95 10.55 -9.66
CA ARG A 304 -15.98 11.26 -8.37
C ARG A 304 -16.39 10.36 -7.19
N HIS A 305 -17.31 9.42 -7.38
CA HIS A 305 -17.73 8.47 -6.36
C HIS A 305 -16.85 7.21 -6.26
N ARG A 306 -15.85 7.05 -7.12
CA ARG A 306 -14.91 5.91 -7.11
C ARG A 306 -13.49 6.28 -6.69
N ILE A 307 -13.11 7.56 -6.83
CA ILE A 307 -11.75 8.02 -6.49
C ILE A 307 -11.57 8.20 -4.98
N PHE A 308 -12.61 8.63 -4.26
CA PHE A 308 -12.47 9.00 -2.84
C PHE A 308 -13.15 8.01 -1.90
N TYR A 309 -14.38 8.29 -1.47
CA TYR A 309 -15.11 7.54 -0.44
C TYR A 309 -16.41 6.95 -1.01
N THR A 310 -16.86 5.83 -0.42
CA THR A 310 -18.03 5.10 -0.94
C THR A 310 -19.36 5.84 -0.73
N HIS A 311 -19.46 6.67 0.31
CA HIS A 311 -20.69 7.37 0.69
C HIS A 311 -20.43 8.87 0.86
N GLU A 312 -20.17 9.55 -0.24
CA GLU A 312 -19.99 11.00 -0.24
C GLU A 312 -21.14 11.68 -1.01
N ALA A 313 -21.70 12.75 -0.44
CA ALA A 313 -22.75 13.52 -1.11
C ALA A 313 -22.24 14.07 -2.44
N ASP A 314 -23.09 14.02 -3.48
CA ASP A 314 -22.71 14.36 -4.86
C ASP A 314 -22.09 15.76 -5.02
N PRO A 315 -22.62 16.84 -4.39
CA PRO A 315 -21.99 18.15 -4.47
C PRO A 315 -20.56 18.19 -3.90
N VAL A 316 -20.31 17.44 -2.81
CA VAL A 316 -19.00 17.35 -2.18
C VAL A 316 -18.04 16.56 -3.06
N ALA A 317 -18.48 15.42 -3.59
CA ALA A 317 -17.71 14.60 -4.50
C ALA A 317 -17.34 15.37 -5.79
N LEU A 318 -18.29 16.14 -6.35
CA LEU A 318 -18.06 16.98 -7.51
C LEU A 318 -17.03 18.08 -7.23
N LEU A 319 -17.21 18.84 -6.15
CA LEU A 319 -16.27 19.89 -5.75
C LEU A 319 -14.86 19.30 -5.55
N ARG A 320 -14.75 18.17 -4.88
CA ARG A 320 -13.49 17.47 -4.67
C ARG A 320 -12.84 17.05 -6.00
N ALA A 321 -13.64 16.51 -6.93
CA ALA A 321 -13.16 16.09 -8.25
C ALA A 321 -12.59 17.28 -9.05
N VAL A 322 -13.26 18.44 -9.00
CA VAL A 322 -12.80 19.66 -9.68
C VAL A 322 -11.52 20.23 -9.08
N LEU A 323 -11.38 20.18 -7.75
CA LEU A 323 -10.20 20.69 -7.04
C LEU A 323 -9.04 19.69 -7.00
N HIS A 324 -9.30 18.43 -7.33
CA HIS A 324 -8.32 17.34 -7.19
C HIS A 324 -6.98 17.60 -7.88
N PRO A 325 -6.91 18.16 -9.12
CA PRO A 325 -5.62 18.43 -9.77
C PRO A 325 -4.69 19.34 -8.95
N LEU A 326 -5.23 20.27 -8.20
CA LEU A 326 -4.45 21.18 -7.34
C LEU A 326 -4.15 20.54 -5.98
N MET A 327 -5.12 19.84 -5.39
CA MET A 327 -4.95 19.15 -4.11
C MET A 327 -3.90 18.03 -4.18
N GLN A 328 -3.78 17.36 -5.31
CA GLN A 328 -2.75 16.35 -5.56
C GLN A 328 -1.32 16.91 -5.42
N ILE A 329 -1.07 18.13 -5.86
CA ILE A 329 0.24 18.77 -5.71
C ILE A 329 0.69 18.73 -4.24
N TYR A 330 -0.20 19.07 -3.32
CA TYR A 330 0.09 18.96 -1.89
C TYR A 330 0.30 17.51 -1.45
N SER A 331 -0.53 16.59 -1.90
CA SER A 331 -0.45 15.17 -1.54
C SER A 331 0.86 14.53 -2.01
N TYR A 332 1.37 14.95 -3.16
CA TYR A 332 2.61 14.41 -3.75
C TYR A 332 3.87 15.24 -3.49
N ARG A 333 3.82 16.30 -2.64
CA ARG A 333 4.99 17.12 -2.31
C ARG A 333 6.19 16.33 -1.78
N TYR A 334 5.92 15.21 -1.13
CA TYR A 334 6.96 14.32 -0.58
C TYR A 334 7.80 13.62 -1.65
N LEU A 335 7.35 13.58 -2.90
CA LEU A 335 8.10 12.97 -4.01
C LEU A 335 9.28 13.84 -4.46
N VAL A 336 9.27 15.13 -4.12
CA VAL A 336 10.34 16.05 -4.53
C VAL A 336 11.66 15.63 -3.90
N GLY A 337 12.62 15.25 -4.75
CA GLY A 337 13.94 14.79 -4.31
C GLY A 337 13.99 13.40 -3.68
N ARG A 338 12.87 12.65 -3.63
CA ARG A 338 12.85 11.31 -3.04
C ARG A 338 12.86 10.20 -4.09
N THR A 339 13.64 9.17 -3.78
CA THR A 339 13.57 7.84 -4.41
C THR A 339 13.42 6.80 -3.31
N TYR A 340 12.88 5.62 -3.63
CA TYR A 340 12.74 4.49 -2.70
C TYR A 340 13.95 3.55 -2.71
N ASP A 341 15.08 4.00 -3.27
CA ASP A 341 16.31 3.20 -3.40
C ASP A 341 17.15 3.15 -2.11
N ASN A 342 16.78 3.93 -1.10
CA ASN A 342 17.52 4.03 0.18
C ASN A 342 16.63 3.76 1.39
#